data_8626e1e7c837a586ebb139d067dd6935
#
_entry.id   8626e1e7c837a586ebb139d067dd6935
#
_cell.length_a   1.000
_cell.length_b   1.000
_cell.length_c   1.000
_cell.angle_alpha   90.00
_cell.angle_beta   90.00
_cell.angle_gamma   90.00
#
_symmetry.space_group_name_H-M   'P 1'
#
loop_
_entity.id
_entity.type
_entity.pdbx_description
1 polymer ?
#
loop_
_entity_poly.entity_id
_entity_poly.type
_entity_poly.pdbx_seq_one_letter_code
_entity_poly.pdbx_strand_id
1 'polypeptide(L)'
;MPAITLFRTLLCAFLVSSAAQAMTLRLPPPGDDVVGEVTMVQIARHADTLNDYARAYGFGFRELMAANPGINPWVPGEGRKVLMPGEFILPPGPRVGVVLNLAEQRLYYYQPDGQTVVTYPVGIGREDWQTPQISTTVTKVVKDPSWTPPASIRREHAAMGDPLPAVVPPGPDNKMAPWAIHLATPGYLIH
;
A
#
# COMPACT_ATOMS: atom_id res chain seq x y z
N MET A 1 54.32 25.27 12.95
CA MET A 1 52.89 25.24 13.33
C MET A 1 52.14 24.55 12.20
N PRO A 2 51.65 23.30 12.35
CA PRO A 2 50.87 22.65 11.29
C PRO A 2 49.38 23.01 11.41
N ALA A 3 48.79 23.38 10.28
CA ALA A 3 47.38 23.69 10.14
C ALA A 3 46.53 22.41 10.17
N ILE A 4 45.57 22.35 11.10
CA ILE A 4 44.62 21.27 11.22
C ILE A 4 43.47 21.55 10.26
N THR A 5 43.39 20.78 9.17
CA THR A 5 42.29 20.83 8.22
C THR A 5 41.14 19.99 8.76
N LEU A 6 40.06 20.65 9.19
CA LEU A 6 38.85 20.02 9.68
C LEU A 6 38.04 19.51 8.50
N PHE A 7 38.02 18.19 8.25
CA PHE A 7 37.11 17.53 7.31
C PHE A 7 35.69 17.49 7.94
N ARG A 8 34.78 18.35 7.46
CA ARG A 8 33.38 18.26 7.77
C ARG A 8 32.75 17.16 6.90
N THR A 9 32.55 16.01 7.50
CA THR A 9 31.74 14.93 6.88
C THR A 9 30.28 15.35 6.89
N LEU A 10 29.75 15.67 5.70
CA LEU A 10 28.34 15.97 5.50
C LEU A 10 27.57 14.65 5.53
N LEU A 11 26.94 14.34 6.64
CA LEU A 11 26.04 13.20 6.78
C LEU A 11 24.71 13.54 6.08
N CYS A 12 24.55 13.14 4.81
CA CYS A 12 23.28 13.19 4.12
C CYS A 12 22.34 12.17 4.75
N ALA A 13 21.47 12.61 5.63
CA ALA A 13 20.33 11.82 6.07
C ALA A 13 19.35 11.68 4.89
N PHE A 14 19.35 10.52 4.25
CA PHE A 14 18.29 10.14 3.31
C PHE A 14 16.99 9.97 4.12
N LEU A 15 16.10 10.95 4.03
CA LEU A 15 14.72 10.79 4.42
C LEU A 15 14.06 9.82 3.42
N VAL A 16 14.04 8.54 3.77
CA VAL A 16 13.25 7.55 3.05
C VAL A 16 11.79 7.86 3.30
N SER A 17 11.16 8.51 2.35
CA SER A 17 9.71 8.71 2.32
C SER A 17 9.08 7.31 2.19
N SER A 18 8.37 6.85 3.22
CA SER A 18 7.67 5.56 3.23
C SER A 18 6.41 5.64 2.35
N ALA A 19 6.59 5.79 1.05
CA ALA A 19 5.53 5.51 0.10
C ALA A 19 5.31 4.00 0.04
N ALA A 20 4.05 3.54 0.04
CA ALA A 20 3.74 2.14 -0.24
C ALA A 20 4.41 1.75 -1.57
N GLN A 21 5.32 0.79 -1.54
CA GLN A 21 6.03 0.39 -2.75
C GLN A 21 5.13 -0.47 -3.62
N ALA A 22 4.98 -0.04 -4.88
CA ALA A 22 4.33 -0.83 -5.91
C ALA A 22 5.27 -1.91 -6.41
N MET A 23 4.75 -3.10 -6.65
CA MET A 23 5.47 -4.09 -7.45
C MET A 23 5.10 -3.96 -8.92
N THR A 24 6.09 -3.79 -9.78
CA THR A 24 5.90 -3.80 -11.24
C THR A 24 6.36 -5.15 -11.77
N LEU A 25 5.42 -5.89 -12.35
CA LEU A 25 5.62 -7.26 -12.81
C LEU A 25 5.36 -7.34 -14.31
N ARG A 26 6.11 -8.20 -15.00
CA ARG A 26 5.85 -8.48 -16.41
C ARG A 26 4.67 -9.43 -16.54
N LEU A 27 3.74 -9.12 -17.44
CA LEU A 27 2.63 -10.02 -17.73
C LEU A 27 3.15 -11.32 -18.37
N PRO A 28 2.62 -12.48 -17.99
CA PRO A 28 2.96 -13.75 -18.60
C PRO A 28 2.35 -13.86 -19.99
N PRO A 29 2.79 -14.83 -20.80
CA PRO A 29 2.16 -15.14 -22.06
C PRO A 29 0.64 -15.35 -21.95
N PRO A 30 -0.12 -15.15 -23.04
CA PRO A 30 -1.55 -15.46 -23.04
C PRO A 30 -1.82 -16.92 -22.64
N GLY A 31 -2.74 -17.11 -21.69
CA GLY A 31 -3.10 -18.43 -21.14
C GLY A 31 -2.38 -18.78 -19.85
N ASP A 32 -1.43 -17.97 -19.40
CA ASP A 32 -0.80 -18.07 -18.08
C ASP A 32 -1.26 -16.91 -17.20
N ASP A 33 -1.54 -17.19 -15.94
CA ASP A 33 -2.07 -16.24 -14.97
C ASP A 33 -1.11 -15.96 -13.81
N VAL A 34 0.04 -16.63 -13.74
CA VAL A 34 0.99 -16.49 -12.63
C VAL A 34 2.01 -15.40 -12.94
N VAL A 35 2.21 -14.47 -12.00
CA VAL A 35 3.20 -13.39 -12.09
C VAL A 35 4.00 -13.25 -10.81
N GLY A 36 5.24 -12.78 -10.95
CA GLY A 36 6.15 -12.58 -9.82
C GLY A 36 6.78 -13.87 -9.33
N GLU A 37 7.35 -13.84 -8.13
CA GLU A 37 8.07 -14.96 -7.55
C GLU A 37 8.06 -14.91 -6.02
N VAL A 38 8.13 -16.06 -5.38
CA VAL A 38 8.34 -16.18 -3.94
C VAL A 38 9.82 -16.00 -3.65
N THR A 39 10.16 -15.14 -2.70
CA THR A 39 11.54 -14.91 -2.28
C THR A 39 11.69 -15.03 -0.75
N MET A 40 12.93 -15.04 -0.28
CA MET A 40 13.25 -15.06 1.15
C MET A 40 14.10 -13.83 1.49
N VAL A 41 13.71 -13.12 2.54
CA VAL A 41 14.46 -11.97 3.05
C VAL A 41 14.85 -12.23 4.51
N GLN A 42 16.02 -11.78 4.90
CA GLN A 42 16.48 -11.88 6.28
C GLN A 42 16.18 -10.59 7.04
N ILE A 43 15.63 -10.71 8.26
CA ILE A 43 15.42 -9.55 9.16
C ILE A 43 16.78 -8.95 9.50
N ALA A 44 16.95 -7.67 9.19
CA ALA A 44 18.23 -6.99 9.28
C ALA A 44 18.55 -6.49 10.69
N ARG A 45 17.53 -6.06 11.44
CA ARG A 45 17.72 -5.44 12.76
C ARG A 45 16.71 -5.97 13.77
N HIS A 46 17.08 -6.03 15.02
CA HIS A 46 16.18 -6.46 16.12
C HIS A 46 14.90 -5.61 16.23
N ALA A 47 14.96 -4.32 15.89
CA ALA A 47 13.83 -3.40 15.96
C ALA A 47 12.88 -3.50 14.75
N ASP A 48 13.25 -4.21 13.68
CA ASP A 48 12.43 -4.33 12.48
C ASP A 48 11.23 -5.26 12.74
N THR A 49 10.07 -4.86 12.23
CA THR A 49 8.81 -5.62 12.32
C THR A 49 8.41 -6.19 10.96
N LEU A 50 7.50 -7.19 10.93
CA LEU A 50 6.94 -7.65 9.65
C LEU A 50 6.14 -6.54 8.94
N ASN A 51 5.59 -5.57 9.69
CA ASN A 51 4.91 -4.43 9.09
C ASN A 51 5.87 -3.52 8.32
N ASP A 52 7.10 -3.34 8.81
CA ASP A 52 8.13 -2.57 8.11
C ASP A 52 8.52 -3.27 6.80
N TYR A 53 8.70 -4.60 6.85
CA TYR A 53 8.99 -5.40 5.65
C TYR A 53 7.80 -5.42 4.68
N ALA A 54 6.57 -5.56 5.15
CA ALA A 54 5.38 -5.48 4.31
C ALA A 54 5.35 -4.17 3.52
N ARG A 55 5.57 -3.04 4.19
CA ARG A 55 5.63 -1.71 3.55
C ARG A 55 6.80 -1.56 2.58
N ALA A 56 7.99 -2.02 2.98
CA ALA A 56 9.21 -1.88 2.17
C ALA A 56 9.16 -2.71 0.88
N TYR A 57 8.45 -3.84 0.89
CA TYR A 57 8.40 -4.79 -0.22
C TYR A 57 7.05 -4.83 -0.94
N GLY A 58 6.09 -3.97 -0.60
CA GLY A 58 4.80 -3.86 -1.29
C GLY A 58 3.83 -5.00 -1.00
N PHE A 59 3.87 -5.55 0.21
CA PHE A 59 2.94 -6.58 0.70
C PHE A 59 1.92 -6.00 1.68
N GLY A 60 0.76 -6.66 1.79
CA GLY A 60 -0.16 -6.44 2.89
C GLY A 60 0.39 -7.06 4.18
N PHE A 61 0.14 -6.41 5.33
CA PHE A 61 0.57 -6.95 6.61
C PHE A 61 0.00 -8.36 6.89
N ARG A 62 -1.31 -8.54 6.60
CA ARG A 62 -1.97 -9.85 6.76
C ARG A 62 -1.44 -10.91 5.81
N GLU A 63 -1.15 -10.52 4.58
CA GLU A 63 -0.55 -11.38 3.56
C GLU A 63 0.81 -11.91 4.02
N LEU A 64 1.68 -11.00 4.50
CA LEU A 64 3.00 -11.38 4.99
C LEU A 64 2.92 -12.25 6.25
N MET A 65 1.99 -11.96 7.16
CA MET A 65 1.75 -12.81 8.34
C MET A 65 1.27 -14.21 7.96
N ALA A 66 0.34 -14.32 7.01
CA ALA A 66 -0.19 -15.61 6.57
C ALA A 66 0.89 -16.49 5.91
N ALA A 67 1.82 -15.87 5.18
CA ALA A 67 2.95 -16.55 4.56
C ALA A 67 4.03 -16.98 5.58
N ASN A 68 4.02 -16.45 6.81
CA ASN A 68 5.02 -16.67 7.84
C ASN A 68 4.38 -17.11 9.18
N PRO A 69 3.69 -18.25 9.23
CA PRO A 69 3.05 -18.72 10.45
C PRO A 69 4.09 -18.98 11.55
N GLY A 70 3.76 -18.60 12.77
CA GLY A 70 4.64 -18.77 13.95
C GLY A 70 5.76 -17.75 14.10
N ILE A 71 5.85 -16.76 13.20
CA ILE A 71 6.70 -15.58 13.41
C ILE A 71 5.91 -14.50 14.14
N ASN A 72 6.47 -13.99 15.26
CA ASN A 72 5.88 -12.83 15.92
C ASN A 72 6.03 -11.60 15.01
N PRO A 73 4.94 -10.95 14.57
CA PRO A 73 5.02 -9.86 13.61
C PRO A 73 5.67 -8.59 14.15
N TRP A 74 5.66 -8.39 15.46
CA TRP A 74 6.22 -7.21 16.12
C TRP A 74 7.67 -7.41 16.58
N VAL A 75 8.07 -8.65 16.78
CA VAL A 75 9.44 -9.04 17.18
C VAL A 75 9.82 -10.30 16.40
N PRO A 76 10.01 -10.22 15.09
CA PRO A 76 10.33 -11.38 14.26
C PRO A 76 11.70 -11.98 14.59
N GLY A 77 12.61 -11.17 15.10
CA GLY A 77 13.98 -11.56 15.47
C GLY A 77 15.00 -11.31 14.37
N GLU A 78 16.08 -10.62 14.72
CA GLU A 78 17.22 -10.36 13.83
C GLU A 78 17.81 -11.69 13.31
N GLY A 79 18.21 -11.70 12.05
CA GLY A 79 18.75 -12.87 11.38
C GLY A 79 17.70 -13.89 10.91
N ARG A 80 16.45 -13.78 11.33
CA ARG A 80 15.38 -14.69 10.90
C ARG A 80 15.05 -14.49 9.42
N LYS A 81 14.86 -15.60 8.71
CA LYS A 81 14.38 -15.60 7.33
C LYS A 81 12.86 -15.48 7.31
N VAL A 82 12.36 -14.60 6.47
CA VAL A 82 10.94 -14.32 6.22
C VAL A 82 10.63 -14.60 4.77
N LEU A 83 9.58 -15.36 4.50
CA LEU A 83 9.07 -15.61 3.16
C LEU A 83 8.30 -14.41 2.66
N MET A 84 8.65 -13.92 1.47
CA MET A 84 7.97 -12.86 0.74
C MET A 84 7.09 -13.49 -0.33
N PRO A 85 5.74 -13.46 -0.19
CA PRO A 85 4.82 -14.16 -1.08
C PRO A 85 4.56 -13.36 -2.37
N GLY A 86 5.61 -13.13 -3.16
CA GLY A 86 5.59 -12.26 -4.35
C GLY A 86 5.07 -12.94 -5.62
N GLU A 87 4.54 -14.16 -5.52
CA GLU A 87 3.87 -14.84 -6.62
C GLU A 87 2.35 -14.63 -6.51
N PHE A 88 1.74 -14.12 -7.57
CA PHE A 88 0.32 -13.76 -7.62
C PHE A 88 -0.37 -14.44 -8.78
N ILE A 89 -1.66 -14.77 -8.59
CA ILE A 89 -2.56 -15.23 -9.65
C ILE A 89 -3.35 -14.03 -10.13
N LEU A 90 -3.20 -13.66 -11.40
CA LEU A 90 -3.91 -12.53 -11.99
C LEU A 90 -5.43 -12.76 -11.94
N PRO A 91 -6.21 -11.73 -11.59
CA PRO A 91 -7.67 -11.81 -11.63
C PRO A 91 -8.18 -12.22 -13.02
N PRO A 92 -9.24 -13.03 -13.08
CA PRO A 92 -9.84 -13.43 -14.36
C PRO A 92 -10.45 -12.22 -15.08
N GLY A 93 -10.41 -12.23 -16.41
CA GLY A 93 -11.00 -11.21 -17.27
C GLY A 93 -9.98 -10.41 -18.07
N PRO A 94 -10.39 -9.28 -18.66
CA PRO A 94 -9.52 -8.46 -19.48
C PRO A 94 -8.38 -7.83 -18.67
N ARG A 95 -7.16 -7.92 -19.21
CA ARG A 95 -5.96 -7.32 -18.59
C ARG A 95 -5.83 -5.85 -19.00
N VAL A 96 -6.80 -5.02 -18.57
CA VAL A 96 -6.85 -3.59 -18.90
C VAL A 96 -7.34 -2.77 -17.71
N GLY A 97 -6.80 -1.57 -17.54
CA GLY A 97 -7.20 -0.63 -16.49
C GLY A 97 -6.86 -1.13 -15.08
N VAL A 98 -7.77 -0.92 -14.14
CA VAL A 98 -7.59 -1.25 -12.73
C VAL A 98 -8.56 -2.36 -12.33
N VAL A 99 -8.04 -3.42 -11.71
CA VAL A 99 -8.83 -4.49 -11.11
C VAL A 99 -8.53 -4.53 -9.61
N LEU A 100 -9.57 -4.47 -8.79
CA LEU A 100 -9.47 -4.62 -7.35
C LEU A 100 -9.94 -6.02 -6.96
N ASN A 101 -9.00 -6.89 -6.55
CA ASN A 101 -9.30 -8.21 -6.01
C ASN A 101 -9.56 -8.09 -4.50
N LEU A 102 -10.83 -8.15 -4.12
CA LEU A 102 -11.25 -7.98 -2.72
C LEU A 102 -10.82 -9.16 -1.84
N ALA A 103 -10.78 -10.37 -2.39
CA ALA A 103 -10.39 -11.57 -1.65
C ALA A 103 -8.91 -11.53 -1.24
N GLU A 104 -8.04 -11.03 -2.12
CA GLU A 104 -6.61 -10.87 -1.87
C GLU A 104 -6.27 -9.54 -1.20
N GLN A 105 -7.23 -8.59 -1.15
CA GLN A 105 -6.98 -7.21 -0.74
C GLN A 105 -5.84 -6.57 -1.55
N ARG A 106 -5.91 -6.75 -2.88
CA ARG A 106 -4.86 -6.32 -3.80
C ARG A 106 -5.43 -5.66 -5.05
N LEU A 107 -4.81 -4.56 -5.46
CA LEU A 107 -5.11 -3.83 -6.69
C LEU A 107 -4.11 -4.22 -7.76
N TYR A 108 -4.58 -4.45 -8.98
CA TYR A 108 -3.80 -4.68 -10.18
C TYR A 108 -4.08 -3.56 -11.17
N TYR A 109 -3.06 -2.83 -11.58
CA TYR A 109 -3.14 -1.84 -12.63
C TYR A 109 -2.40 -2.35 -13.86
N TYR A 110 -3.15 -2.74 -14.87
CA TYR A 110 -2.62 -3.16 -16.16
C TYR A 110 -2.18 -1.93 -16.96
N GLN A 111 -0.91 -1.85 -17.26
CA GLN A 111 -0.32 -0.70 -17.95
C GLN A 111 -0.78 -0.64 -19.41
N PRO A 112 -0.86 0.58 -20.00
CA PRO A 112 -1.22 0.74 -21.41
C PRO A 112 -0.26 0.08 -22.41
N ASP A 113 0.95 -0.28 -21.96
CA ASP A 113 1.94 -1.01 -22.77
C ASP A 113 1.53 -2.45 -23.08
N GLY A 114 0.50 -2.98 -22.41
CA GLY A 114 0.04 -4.35 -22.57
C GLY A 114 1.02 -5.43 -22.12
N GLN A 115 2.12 -5.07 -21.45
CA GLN A 115 3.20 -5.97 -21.07
C GLN A 115 3.44 -6.01 -19.57
N THR A 116 2.99 -5.00 -18.83
CA THR A 116 3.26 -4.88 -17.40
C THR A 116 1.99 -4.69 -16.59
N VAL A 117 2.02 -5.21 -15.36
CA VAL A 117 1.04 -4.96 -14.32
C VAL A 117 1.73 -4.39 -13.10
N VAL A 118 1.14 -3.35 -12.53
CA VAL A 118 1.58 -2.78 -11.24
C VAL A 118 0.59 -3.22 -10.19
N THR A 119 1.08 -3.75 -9.07
CA THR A 119 0.20 -4.25 -8.01
C THR A 119 0.51 -3.61 -6.67
N TYR A 120 -0.54 -3.39 -5.88
CA TYR A 120 -0.50 -2.78 -4.56
C TYR A 120 -1.37 -3.56 -3.59
N PRO A 121 -0.94 -3.77 -2.33
CA PRO A 121 -1.84 -4.16 -1.28
C PRO A 121 -2.79 -2.99 -0.99
N VAL A 122 -4.06 -3.29 -0.72
CA VAL A 122 -5.07 -2.28 -0.43
C VAL A 122 -5.90 -2.63 0.80
N GLY A 123 -6.37 -1.60 1.51
CA GLY A 123 -7.46 -1.75 2.46
C GLY A 123 -8.79 -1.84 1.73
N ILE A 124 -9.71 -2.63 2.26
CA ILE A 124 -11.09 -2.73 1.78
C ILE A 124 -12.05 -2.18 2.84
N GLY A 125 -13.29 -1.89 2.42
CA GLY A 125 -14.33 -1.42 3.33
C GLY A 125 -14.56 -2.37 4.51
N ARG A 126 -15.00 -1.83 5.65
CA ARG A 126 -15.39 -2.59 6.84
C ARG A 126 -16.67 -3.39 6.58
N GLU A 127 -17.02 -4.34 7.47
CA GLU A 127 -18.22 -5.17 7.34
C GLU A 127 -19.49 -4.35 7.20
N ASP A 128 -19.59 -3.22 7.92
CA ASP A 128 -20.71 -2.28 7.91
C ASP A 128 -20.68 -1.30 6.73
N TRP A 129 -19.60 -1.28 5.94
CA TRP A 129 -19.42 -0.46 4.74
C TRP A 129 -18.60 -1.20 3.69
N GLN A 130 -19.19 -2.24 3.12
CA GLN A 130 -18.48 -3.13 2.19
C GLN A 130 -18.09 -2.43 0.90
N THR A 131 -16.92 -2.77 0.38
CA THR A 131 -16.50 -2.38 -0.96
C THR A 131 -17.39 -3.09 -1.99
N PRO A 132 -18.10 -2.36 -2.88
CA PRO A 132 -19.01 -2.98 -3.83
C PRO A 132 -18.28 -3.73 -4.95
N GLN A 133 -18.91 -4.79 -5.44
CA GLN A 133 -18.45 -5.48 -6.65
C GLN A 133 -19.10 -4.82 -7.87
N ILE A 134 -18.39 -3.89 -8.48
CA ILE A 134 -18.89 -3.06 -9.59
C ILE A 134 -17.84 -2.91 -10.67
N SER A 135 -18.31 -2.62 -11.89
CA SER A 135 -17.49 -2.04 -12.95
C SER A 135 -17.77 -0.55 -13.06
N THR A 136 -16.74 0.28 -13.03
CA THR A 136 -16.87 1.73 -13.04
C THR A 136 -15.68 2.38 -13.77
N THR A 137 -15.66 3.69 -13.88
CA THR A 137 -14.58 4.44 -14.52
C THR A 137 -14.00 5.49 -13.57
N VAL A 138 -12.73 5.80 -13.74
CA VAL A 138 -12.08 6.93 -13.09
C VAL A 138 -12.57 8.22 -13.75
N THR A 139 -13.11 9.14 -12.95
CA THR A 139 -13.64 10.42 -13.44
C THR A 139 -12.70 11.58 -13.16
N LYS A 140 -11.92 11.49 -12.07
CA LYS A 140 -11.02 12.56 -11.65
C LYS A 140 -9.91 12.01 -10.76
N VAL A 141 -8.70 12.55 -10.92
CA VAL A 141 -7.57 12.32 -10.01
C VAL A 141 -7.19 13.65 -9.39
N VAL A 142 -7.14 13.68 -8.06
CA VAL A 142 -6.82 14.90 -7.29
C VAL A 142 -5.57 14.65 -6.46
N LYS A 143 -4.56 15.49 -6.66
CA LYS A 143 -3.36 15.51 -5.82
C LYS A 143 -3.62 16.40 -4.61
N ASP A 144 -3.09 15.98 -3.46
CA ASP A 144 -3.19 16.68 -2.18
C ASP A 144 -4.65 17.14 -1.89
N PRO A 145 -5.62 16.20 -1.87
CA PRO A 145 -7.03 16.53 -1.65
C PRO A 145 -7.27 17.03 -0.23
N SER A 146 -8.24 17.94 -0.06
CA SER A 146 -8.87 18.10 1.24
C SER A 146 -9.90 17.00 1.48
N TRP A 147 -10.11 16.61 2.72
CA TRP A 147 -11.09 15.60 3.10
C TRP A 147 -12.21 16.20 3.94
N THR A 148 -13.44 15.97 3.51
CA THR A 148 -14.64 16.29 4.30
C THR A 148 -15.17 14.98 4.90
N PRO A 149 -14.83 14.66 6.18
CA PRO A 149 -15.29 13.43 6.80
C PRO A 149 -16.82 13.35 6.83
N PRO A 150 -17.44 12.22 6.44
CA PRO A 150 -18.87 12.00 6.61
C PRO A 150 -19.34 12.24 8.04
N ALA A 151 -20.58 12.67 8.22
CA ALA A 151 -21.13 12.94 9.54
C ALA A 151 -21.10 11.72 10.48
N SER A 152 -21.25 10.49 9.94
CA SER A 152 -21.09 9.23 10.68
C SER A 152 -19.69 9.09 11.27
N ILE A 153 -18.66 9.30 10.44
CA ILE A 153 -17.25 9.20 10.85
C ILE A 153 -16.92 10.27 11.91
N ARG A 154 -17.40 11.51 11.72
CA ARG A 154 -17.19 12.57 12.73
C ARG A 154 -17.82 12.24 14.06
N ARG A 155 -19.02 11.62 14.08
CA ARG A 155 -19.67 11.19 15.33
C ARG A 155 -18.91 10.05 15.98
N GLU A 156 -18.43 9.07 15.20
CA GLU A 156 -17.63 7.95 15.71
C GLU A 156 -16.36 8.46 16.40
N HIS A 157 -15.59 9.32 15.72
CA HIS A 157 -14.40 9.92 16.29
C HIS A 157 -14.67 10.78 17.53
N ALA A 158 -15.73 11.58 17.51
CA ALA A 158 -16.11 12.36 18.69
C ALA A 158 -16.46 11.49 19.90
N ALA A 159 -17.10 10.34 19.70
CA ALA A 159 -17.41 9.37 20.74
C ALA A 159 -16.15 8.70 21.33
N MET A 160 -15.06 8.63 20.55
CA MET A 160 -13.76 8.11 20.98
C MET A 160 -12.86 9.19 21.62
N GLY A 161 -13.33 10.44 21.73
CA GLY A 161 -12.55 11.54 22.29
C GLY A 161 -11.55 12.18 21.31
N ASP A 162 -11.65 11.87 20.01
CA ASP A 162 -10.81 12.38 18.93
C ASP A 162 -11.66 13.09 17.87
N PRO A 163 -12.24 14.27 18.15
CA PRO A 163 -13.17 14.95 17.26
C PRO A 163 -12.48 15.44 15.99
N LEU A 164 -12.97 15.00 14.83
CA LEU A 164 -12.47 15.45 13.53
C LEU A 164 -13.06 16.83 13.16
N PRO A 165 -12.26 17.70 12.51
CA PRO A 165 -12.75 18.95 11.95
C PRO A 165 -13.76 18.71 10.82
N ALA A 166 -14.53 19.71 10.47
CA ALA A 166 -15.48 19.63 9.35
C ALA A 166 -14.76 19.36 8.01
N VAL A 167 -13.56 19.90 7.84
CA VAL A 167 -12.68 19.68 6.69
C VAL A 167 -11.26 19.46 7.20
N VAL A 168 -10.62 18.38 6.78
CA VAL A 168 -9.21 18.11 6.99
C VAL A 168 -8.44 18.63 5.78
N PRO A 169 -7.52 19.59 5.94
CA PRO A 169 -6.73 20.11 4.82
C PRO A 169 -5.76 19.05 4.27
N PRO A 170 -5.15 19.30 3.11
CA PRO A 170 -4.03 18.47 2.63
C PRO A 170 -2.90 18.41 3.67
N GLY A 171 -2.27 17.24 3.80
CA GLY A 171 -1.16 17.04 4.73
C GLY A 171 -1.08 15.62 5.28
N PRO A 172 -0.10 15.36 6.16
CA PRO A 172 0.17 14.00 6.68
C PRO A 172 -0.98 13.43 7.52
N ASP A 173 -1.80 14.28 8.12
CA ASP A 173 -2.96 13.87 8.94
C ASP A 173 -4.20 13.57 8.09
N ASN A 174 -4.16 13.89 6.78
CA ASN A 174 -5.27 13.63 5.87
C ASN A 174 -5.26 12.18 5.41
N LYS A 175 -6.29 11.42 5.76
CA LYS A 175 -6.41 10.00 5.41
C LYS A 175 -6.55 9.74 3.89
N MET A 176 -6.85 10.77 3.10
CA MET A 176 -6.96 10.68 1.63
C MET A 176 -5.68 11.11 0.90
N ALA A 177 -4.65 11.55 1.61
CA ALA A 177 -3.38 11.98 1.02
C ALA A 177 -2.54 10.78 0.54
N PRO A 178 -1.66 10.98 -0.47
CA PRO A 178 -1.48 12.22 -1.26
C PRO A 178 -2.35 12.29 -2.52
N TRP A 179 -3.14 11.28 -2.84
CA TRP A 179 -3.97 11.21 -4.03
C TRP A 179 -5.37 10.71 -3.72
N ALA A 180 -6.39 11.27 -4.37
CA ALA A 180 -7.74 10.73 -4.41
C ALA A 180 -8.16 10.49 -5.85
N ILE A 181 -8.54 9.25 -6.16
CA ILE A 181 -9.00 8.80 -7.47
C ILE A 181 -10.52 8.62 -7.38
N HIS A 182 -11.26 9.54 -7.95
CA HIS A 182 -12.72 9.52 -7.94
C HIS A 182 -13.26 8.58 -9.01
N LEU A 183 -14.28 7.83 -8.64
CA LEU A 183 -14.98 6.91 -9.51
C LEU A 183 -16.32 7.49 -9.99
N ALA A 184 -16.85 7.01 -11.11
CA ALA A 184 -18.18 7.39 -11.58
C ALA A 184 -19.30 6.92 -10.62
N THR A 185 -18.99 5.96 -9.75
CA THR A 185 -19.92 5.49 -8.70
C THR A 185 -19.84 6.43 -7.50
N PRO A 186 -20.91 7.18 -7.17
CA PRO A 186 -20.92 8.12 -6.07
C PRO A 186 -20.56 7.49 -4.72
N GLY A 187 -19.78 8.19 -3.90
CA GLY A 187 -19.42 7.75 -2.56
C GLY A 187 -18.21 6.79 -2.48
N TYR A 188 -17.66 6.38 -3.63
CA TYR A 188 -16.48 5.52 -3.69
C TYR A 188 -15.32 6.19 -4.41
N LEU A 189 -14.13 5.98 -3.86
CA LEU A 189 -12.88 6.46 -4.43
C LEU A 189 -11.72 5.55 -3.99
N ILE A 190 -10.59 5.64 -4.67
CA ILE A 190 -9.33 4.99 -4.27
C ILE A 190 -8.40 6.09 -3.75
N HIS A 191 -7.78 5.88 -2.59
CA HIS A 191 -6.85 6.83 -1.97
C HIS A 191 -5.71 6.13 -1.24
#